data_c8f4361ffacd5f6d9cf87bc109cdb1df
#
_entry.id   c8f4361ffacd5f6d9cf87bc109cdb1df
#
_cell.length_a   1.000
_cell.length_b   1.000
_cell.length_c   1.000
_cell.angle_alpha   90.00
_cell.angle_beta   90.00
_cell.angle_gamma   90.00
#
_symmetry.space_group_name_H-M   'P 1'
#
loop_
_entity.id
_entity.type
_entity.pdbx_description
1 polymer ?
#
loop_
_entity_poly.entity_id
_entity_poly.type
_entity_poly.pdbx_seq_one_letter_code
_entity_poly.pdbx_strand_id
1 'polypeptide(L)'
;AQTILGKNPALTASVELRHQPVWDNIFVGLLRSGESFDLSLCNPPFHNSPDDVLAVSQRKWNNLGKPGARKGAAQPRLNFGGGGTELWCNGGERAFVKNMIEQSAGIPKRVLWFTSLVSQADNLVHIEAALKKAKVVESRIIPMAQGQKQSRFVAWTFCANGEREKWRRERWSAGTETGPVAVDPV
;
A
#
# COMPACT_ATOMS: atom_id res chain seq x y z
N ALA A 1 10.96 -7.48 7.91
CA ALA A 1 9.76 -7.60 8.75
C ALA A 1 10.00 -8.57 9.91
N GLN A 2 10.44 -9.80 9.67
CA GLN A 2 10.64 -10.84 10.71
C GLN A 2 11.59 -10.40 11.85
N THR A 3 12.69 -9.74 11.51
CA THR A 3 13.64 -9.17 12.48
C THR A 3 13.00 -8.08 13.37
N ILE A 4 12.10 -7.29 12.80
CA ILE A 4 11.39 -6.23 13.55
C ILE A 4 10.41 -6.85 14.54
N LEU A 5 9.63 -7.84 14.11
CA LEU A 5 8.70 -8.55 15.00
C LEU A 5 9.45 -9.25 16.14
N GLY A 6 10.57 -9.94 15.84
CA GLY A 6 11.37 -10.62 16.86
C GLY A 6 11.95 -9.68 17.92
N LYS A 7 12.14 -8.39 17.60
CA LYS A 7 12.60 -7.37 18.54
C LYS A 7 11.47 -6.63 19.27
N ASN A 8 10.22 -6.88 18.90
CA ASN A 8 9.04 -6.20 19.44
C ASN A 8 7.95 -7.20 19.84
N PRO A 9 8.09 -7.86 21.01
CA PRO A 9 7.14 -8.88 21.45
C PRO A 9 5.68 -8.42 21.49
N ALA A 10 5.42 -7.15 21.81
CA ALA A 10 4.08 -6.57 21.81
C ALA A 10 3.39 -6.64 20.45
N LEU A 11 4.15 -6.61 19.34
CA LEU A 11 3.60 -6.73 17.98
C LEU A 11 3.33 -8.18 17.58
N THR A 12 4.03 -9.14 18.18
CA THR A 12 3.96 -10.55 17.79
C THR A 12 2.56 -11.15 17.99
N ALA A 13 1.83 -10.66 19.00
CA ALA A 13 0.45 -11.09 19.25
C ALA A 13 -0.57 -10.53 18.26
N SER A 14 -0.25 -9.41 17.59
CA SER A 14 -1.20 -8.66 16.74
C SER A 14 -0.83 -8.68 15.27
N VAL A 15 0.38 -9.13 14.91
CA VAL A 15 0.89 -9.09 13.55
C VAL A 15 1.28 -10.47 13.06
N GLU A 16 0.64 -10.93 12.01
CA GLU A 16 1.01 -12.15 11.29
C GLU A 16 1.74 -11.79 9.99
N LEU A 17 2.91 -12.40 9.77
CA LEU A 17 3.64 -12.29 8.51
C LEU A 17 3.26 -13.41 7.57
N ARG A 18 2.90 -13.06 6.35
CA ARG A 18 2.64 -14.00 5.26
C ARG A 18 3.57 -13.68 4.09
N HIS A 19 4.34 -14.67 3.68
CA HIS A 19 5.20 -14.55 2.54
C HIS A 19 4.43 -14.88 1.27
N GLN A 20 4.47 -13.98 0.27
CA GLN A 20 3.94 -14.22 -1.06
C GLN A 20 5.11 -14.55 -2.01
N PRO A 21 5.28 -15.82 -2.42
CA PRO A 21 6.40 -16.24 -3.25
C PRO A 21 6.26 -15.81 -4.72
N VAL A 22 5.03 -15.55 -5.16
CA VAL A 22 4.74 -15.15 -6.54
C VAL A 22 4.51 -13.65 -6.56
N TRP A 23 5.44 -12.92 -7.13
CA TRP A 23 5.47 -11.45 -7.10
C TRP A 23 4.26 -10.78 -7.76
N ASP A 24 3.64 -11.42 -8.76
CA ASP A 24 2.42 -10.92 -9.41
C ASP A 24 1.14 -11.15 -8.58
N ASN A 25 1.20 -12.05 -7.61
CA ASN A 25 0.07 -12.35 -6.75
C ASN A 25 0.05 -11.38 -5.57
N ILE A 26 -0.93 -10.48 -5.54
CA ILE A 26 -1.13 -9.54 -4.44
C ILE A 26 -2.06 -10.15 -3.39
N PHE A 27 -3.21 -10.67 -3.82
CA PHE A 27 -4.21 -11.29 -2.94
C PHE A 27 -4.35 -12.79 -3.16
N VAL A 28 -3.98 -13.27 -4.35
CA VAL A 28 -4.13 -14.69 -4.72
C VAL A 28 -3.28 -15.58 -3.78
N GLY A 29 -3.93 -16.52 -3.10
CA GLY A 29 -3.25 -17.45 -2.18
C GLY A 29 -2.87 -16.84 -0.82
N LEU A 30 -3.10 -15.54 -0.59
CA LEU A 30 -2.74 -14.87 0.66
C LEU A 30 -3.78 -15.04 1.76
N LEU A 31 -5.07 -15.01 1.40
CA LEU A 31 -6.18 -15.13 2.35
C LEU A 31 -6.55 -16.60 2.55
N ARG A 32 -6.61 -17.04 3.80
CA ARG A 32 -7.08 -18.39 4.17
C ARG A 32 -8.60 -18.48 4.05
N SER A 33 -9.11 -19.69 3.97
CA SER A 33 -10.56 -19.91 3.94
C SER A 33 -11.24 -19.27 5.16
N GLY A 34 -12.36 -18.58 4.94
CA GLY A 34 -13.15 -17.93 5.99
C GLY A 34 -12.58 -16.60 6.51
N GLU A 35 -11.35 -16.21 6.16
CA GLU A 35 -10.80 -14.93 6.62
C GLU A 35 -11.42 -13.75 5.89
N SER A 36 -11.63 -12.66 6.64
CA SER A 36 -12.05 -11.38 6.12
C SER A 36 -11.37 -10.24 6.88
N PHE A 37 -11.14 -9.13 6.20
CA PHE A 37 -10.39 -7.98 6.70
C PHE A 37 -11.19 -6.69 6.50
N ASP A 38 -11.10 -5.77 7.45
CA ASP A 38 -11.79 -4.48 7.35
C ASP A 38 -11.12 -3.58 6.32
N LEU A 39 -9.79 -3.67 6.21
CA LEU A 39 -9.00 -2.79 5.35
C LEU A 39 -7.77 -3.51 4.80
N SER A 40 -7.44 -3.24 3.55
CA SER A 40 -6.10 -3.49 3.00
C SER A 40 -5.39 -2.16 2.76
N LEU A 41 -4.14 -2.07 3.19
CA LEU A 41 -3.26 -0.92 2.92
C LEU A 41 -2.13 -1.36 2.01
N CYS A 42 -1.91 -0.62 0.93
CA CYS A 42 -0.83 -0.90 0.00
C CYS A 42 -0.01 0.37 -0.28
N ASN A 43 1.30 0.21 -0.18
CA ASN A 43 2.28 1.16 -0.71
C ASN A 43 2.94 0.46 -1.91
N PRO A 44 2.52 0.74 -3.16
CA PRO A 44 2.96 0.00 -4.32
C PRO A 44 4.41 0.30 -4.69
N PRO A 45 5.08 -0.57 -5.46
CA PRO A 45 6.33 -0.22 -6.11
C PRO A 45 6.10 0.92 -7.11
N PHE A 46 6.90 1.98 -7.02
CA PHE A 46 6.69 3.21 -7.79
C PHE A 46 7.44 3.23 -9.13
N HIS A 47 8.49 2.43 -9.27
CA HIS A 47 9.40 2.44 -10.41
C HIS A 47 9.09 1.33 -11.41
N ASN A 48 9.37 1.58 -12.70
CA ASN A 48 9.13 0.59 -13.75
C ASN A 48 10.28 -0.42 -13.88
N SER A 49 11.47 -0.05 -13.41
CA SER A 49 12.67 -0.85 -13.56
C SER A 49 13.70 -0.59 -12.45
N PRO A 50 14.68 -1.47 -12.25
CA PRO A 50 15.82 -1.21 -11.36
C PRO A 50 16.61 0.04 -11.77
N ASP A 51 16.73 0.31 -13.06
CA ASP A 51 17.45 1.47 -13.57
C ASP A 51 16.77 2.77 -13.22
N ASP A 52 15.43 2.81 -13.22
CA ASP A 52 14.65 3.97 -12.75
C ASP A 52 14.92 4.25 -11.27
N VAL A 53 15.00 3.21 -10.45
CA VAL A 53 15.33 3.33 -9.02
C VAL A 53 16.71 3.95 -8.83
N LEU A 54 17.70 3.49 -9.59
CA LEU A 54 19.06 4.01 -9.55
C LEU A 54 19.13 5.47 -10.01
N ALA A 55 18.46 5.81 -11.12
CA ALA A 55 18.43 7.15 -11.67
C ALA A 55 17.83 8.18 -10.68
N VAL A 56 16.72 7.82 -10.01
CA VAL A 56 16.11 8.68 -8.98
C VAL A 56 17.01 8.83 -7.76
N SER A 57 17.68 7.76 -7.35
CA SER A 57 18.63 7.80 -6.24
C SER A 57 19.83 8.69 -6.55
N GLN A 58 20.37 8.62 -7.76
CA GLN A 58 21.47 9.48 -8.21
C GLN A 58 21.06 10.95 -8.28
N ARG A 59 19.87 11.26 -8.81
CA ARG A 59 19.35 12.64 -8.84
C ARG A 59 19.19 13.22 -7.43
N LYS A 60 18.65 12.44 -6.49
CA LYS A 60 18.54 12.87 -5.09
C LYS A 60 19.91 13.12 -4.48
N TRP A 61 20.86 12.26 -4.74
CA TRP A 61 22.24 12.42 -4.27
C TRP A 61 22.90 13.68 -4.82
N ASN A 62 22.76 13.93 -6.12
CA ASN A 62 23.30 15.12 -6.76
C ASN A 62 22.65 16.41 -6.23
N ASN A 63 21.36 16.38 -5.92
CA ASN A 63 20.64 17.54 -5.37
C ASN A 63 20.95 17.77 -3.87
N LEU A 64 21.38 16.75 -3.13
CA LEU A 64 21.83 16.84 -1.74
C LEU A 64 23.33 17.17 -1.62
N GLY A 65 24.05 17.14 -2.72
CA GLY A 65 25.49 17.35 -2.79
C GLY A 65 25.87 18.77 -2.40
N LYS A 66 26.38 18.95 -1.17
CA LYS A 66 27.16 20.12 -0.78
C LYS A 66 28.44 20.16 -1.64
N PRO A 67 28.92 21.34 -2.07
CA PRO A 67 30.24 21.47 -2.71
C PRO A 67 31.29 20.98 -1.71
N GLY A 68 31.95 19.86 -1.99
CA GLY A 68 33.00 19.30 -1.13
C GLY A 68 32.99 17.77 -0.95
N ALA A 69 32.05 17.03 -1.52
CA ALA A 69 32.05 15.57 -1.44
C ALA A 69 33.24 14.98 -2.22
N ARG A 70 34.16 14.34 -1.50
CA ARG A 70 35.36 13.68 -2.03
C ARG A 70 35.01 12.68 -3.15
N LYS A 71 35.69 12.78 -4.29
CA LYS A 71 35.74 11.75 -5.33
C LYS A 71 36.24 10.44 -4.67
N GLY A 72 35.36 9.45 -4.54
CA GLY A 72 35.70 8.17 -3.94
C GLY A 72 34.66 7.63 -2.95
N ALA A 73 33.56 8.33 -2.70
CA ALA A 73 32.47 7.79 -1.88
C ALA A 73 31.82 6.61 -2.60
N ALA A 74 31.72 5.46 -1.89
CA ALA A 74 31.04 4.28 -2.35
C ALA A 74 29.64 4.61 -2.92
N GLN A 75 29.25 3.88 -3.98
CA GLN A 75 27.92 4.03 -4.58
C GLN A 75 26.86 4.11 -3.50
N PRO A 76 25.87 5.03 -3.62
CA PRO A 76 24.82 5.17 -2.63
C PRO A 76 24.10 3.84 -2.48
N ARG A 77 24.33 3.17 -1.35
CA ARG A 77 23.47 2.05 -0.95
C ARG A 77 22.07 2.63 -0.80
N LEU A 78 21.12 2.07 -1.52
CA LEU A 78 19.71 2.38 -1.36
C LEU A 78 19.35 2.17 0.11
N ASN A 79 19.29 3.24 0.90
CA ASN A 79 18.94 3.21 2.33
C ASN A 79 17.42 3.03 2.55
N PHE A 80 16.69 2.60 1.53
CA PHE A 80 15.36 2.07 1.72
C PHE A 80 15.55 0.61 2.09
N GLY A 81 15.25 0.21 3.33
CA GLY A 81 15.40 -1.15 3.85
C GLY A 81 14.55 -2.22 3.14
N GLY A 82 14.06 -1.93 1.93
CA GLY A 82 13.33 -2.84 1.06
C GLY A 82 14.24 -3.57 0.07
N GLY A 83 13.96 -4.82 -0.22
CA GLY A 83 14.57 -5.55 -1.33
C GLY A 83 14.23 -4.91 -2.67
N GLY A 84 15.04 -5.14 -3.71
CA GLY A 84 14.83 -4.55 -5.04
C GLY A 84 13.41 -4.70 -5.59
N THR A 85 12.74 -5.82 -5.29
CA THR A 85 11.37 -6.14 -5.70
C THR A 85 10.27 -5.31 -5.01
N GLU A 86 10.58 -4.61 -3.91
CA GLU A 86 9.63 -3.73 -3.24
C GLU A 86 9.59 -2.32 -3.85
N LEU A 87 10.59 -1.97 -4.65
CA LEU A 87 10.76 -0.62 -5.20
C LEU A 87 10.29 -0.49 -6.65
N TRP A 88 10.29 -1.58 -7.40
CA TRP A 88 9.92 -1.58 -8.81
C TRP A 88 9.13 -2.82 -9.21
N CYS A 89 8.28 -2.67 -10.19
CA CYS A 89 7.63 -3.77 -10.91
C CYS A 89 7.49 -3.42 -12.39
N ASN A 90 7.29 -4.40 -13.23
CA ASN A 90 7.06 -4.17 -14.65
C ASN A 90 5.79 -3.32 -14.86
N GLY A 91 5.94 -2.16 -15.51
CA GLY A 91 4.87 -1.19 -15.68
C GLY A 91 4.58 -0.30 -14.46
N GLY A 92 5.37 -0.42 -13.39
CA GLY A 92 5.39 0.47 -12.22
C GLY A 92 4.07 0.55 -11.45
N GLU A 93 3.89 1.66 -10.72
CA GLU A 93 2.72 1.94 -9.89
C GLU A 93 1.38 1.67 -10.62
N ARG A 94 1.28 2.11 -11.87
CA ARG A 94 0.05 1.94 -12.66
C ARG A 94 -0.31 0.49 -12.88
N ALA A 95 0.64 -0.33 -13.31
CA ALA A 95 0.41 -1.74 -13.59
C ALA A 95 0.12 -2.51 -12.30
N PHE A 96 0.84 -2.20 -11.23
CA PHE A 96 0.65 -2.82 -9.92
C PHE A 96 -0.76 -2.55 -9.37
N VAL A 97 -1.17 -1.28 -9.30
CA VAL A 97 -2.49 -0.92 -8.76
C VAL A 97 -3.62 -1.48 -9.62
N LYS A 98 -3.46 -1.51 -10.96
CA LYS A 98 -4.42 -2.16 -11.86
C LYS A 98 -4.54 -3.66 -11.53
N ASN A 99 -3.43 -4.38 -11.40
CA ASN A 99 -3.42 -5.80 -11.02
C ASN A 99 -4.08 -6.01 -9.64
N MET A 100 -3.80 -5.15 -8.67
CA MET A 100 -4.42 -5.17 -7.35
C MET A 100 -5.95 -5.04 -7.43
N ILE A 101 -6.46 -4.13 -8.26
CA ILE A 101 -7.90 -3.96 -8.49
C ILE A 101 -8.49 -5.21 -9.14
N GLU A 102 -7.85 -5.77 -10.16
CA GLU A 102 -8.31 -6.97 -10.86
C GLU A 102 -8.36 -8.18 -9.91
N GLN A 103 -7.34 -8.39 -9.08
CA GLN A 103 -7.32 -9.48 -8.09
C GLN A 103 -8.34 -9.26 -6.96
N SER A 104 -8.58 -8.02 -6.55
CA SER A 104 -9.55 -7.70 -5.51
C SER A 104 -10.98 -8.10 -5.92
N ALA A 105 -11.28 -8.08 -7.22
CA ALA A 105 -12.57 -8.54 -7.75
C ALA A 105 -12.79 -10.07 -7.55
N GLY A 106 -11.73 -10.85 -7.34
CA GLY A 106 -11.82 -12.28 -7.00
C GLY A 106 -12.18 -12.53 -5.52
N ILE A 107 -12.08 -11.51 -4.66
CA ILE A 107 -12.36 -11.59 -3.22
C ILE A 107 -13.24 -10.44 -2.73
N PRO A 108 -14.34 -10.10 -3.45
CA PRO A 108 -15.05 -8.82 -3.30
C PRO A 108 -15.72 -8.61 -1.94
N LYS A 109 -16.00 -9.71 -1.21
CA LYS A 109 -16.67 -9.70 0.11
C LYS A 109 -15.75 -10.12 1.25
N ARG A 110 -14.47 -10.25 0.98
CA ARG A 110 -13.48 -10.66 1.98
C ARG A 110 -12.67 -9.51 2.55
N VAL A 111 -12.69 -8.37 1.88
CA VAL A 111 -12.10 -7.13 2.36
C VAL A 111 -13.12 -6.01 2.20
N LEU A 112 -13.42 -5.30 3.29
CA LEU A 112 -14.44 -4.26 3.27
C LEU A 112 -14.00 -3.06 2.44
N TRP A 113 -12.77 -2.59 2.64
CA TRP A 113 -12.15 -1.54 1.84
C TRP A 113 -10.76 -1.96 1.40
N PHE A 114 -10.53 -1.87 0.11
CA PHE A 114 -9.19 -1.95 -0.48
C PHE A 114 -8.62 -0.56 -0.61
N THR A 115 -7.32 -0.38 -0.34
CA THR A 115 -6.67 0.91 -0.55
C THR A 115 -5.27 0.76 -1.11
N SER A 116 -4.88 1.71 -1.94
CA SER A 116 -3.50 1.83 -2.42
C SER A 116 -3.07 3.30 -2.43
N LEU A 117 -1.83 3.54 -2.04
CA LEU A 117 -1.19 4.82 -2.27
C LEU A 117 -0.97 5.00 -3.78
N VAL A 118 -1.17 6.22 -4.26
CA VAL A 118 -0.88 6.63 -5.65
C VAL A 118 -0.07 7.92 -5.61
N SER A 119 1.15 7.84 -6.11
CA SER A 119 2.09 8.97 -6.11
C SER A 119 1.90 9.87 -7.32
N GLN A 120 1.59 9.30 -8.49
CA GLN A 120 1.48 10.02 -9.76
C GLN A 120 0.02 10.31 -10.10
N ALA A 121 -0.32 11.60 -10.27
CA ALA A 121 -1.69 12.01 -10.63
C ALA A 121 -2.14 11.43 -11.97
N ASP A 122 -1.24 11.33 -12.93
CA ASP A 122 -1.53 10.84 -14.29
C ASP A 122 -1.98 9.37 -14.30
N ASN A 123 -1.65 8.61 -13.26
CA ASN A 123 -2.11 7.24 -13.13
C ASN A 123 -3.61 7.13 -12.78
N LEU A 124 -4.22 8.19 -12.25
CA LEU A 124 -5.62 8.15 -11.79
C LEU A 124 -6.60 7.77 -12.88
N VAL A 125 -6.46 8.32 -14.08
CA VAL A 125 -7.37 8.05 -15.21
C VAL A 125 -7.37 6.54 -15.55
N HIS A 126 -6.22 5.89 -15.48
CA HIS A 126 -6.09 4.45 -15.72
C HIS A 126 -6.63 3.61 -14.58
N ILE A 127 -6.45 4.07 -13.34
CA ILE A 127 -6.96 3.44 -12.13
C ILE A 127 -8.49 3.50 -12.11
N GLU A 128 -9.08 4.65 -12.39
CA GLU A 128 -10.54 4.83 -12.49
C GLU A 128 -11.15 3.92 -13.55
N ALA A 129 -10.50 3.80 -14.72
CA ALA A 129 -10.93 2.88 -15.77
C ALA A 129 -10.88 1.41 -15.29
N ALA A 130 -9.84 1.01 -14.52
CA ALA A 130 -9.73 -0.32 -13.96
C ALA A 130 -10.82 -0.59 -12.91
N LEU A 131 -11.10 0.37 -12.02
CA LEU A 131 -12.17 0.29 -11.02
C LEU A 131 -13.53 0.09 -11.66
N LYS A 132 -13.82 0.86 -12.72
CA LYS A 132 -15.06 0.73 -13.51
C LYS A 132 -15.17 -0.64 -14.17
N LYS A 133 -14.07 -1.12 -14.80
CA LYS A 133 -14.01 -2.45 -15.41
C LYS A 133 -14.24 -3.57 -14.39
N ALA A 134 -13.68 -3.44 -13.19
CA ALA A 134 -13.86 -4.38 -12.09
C ALA A 134 -15.26 -4.32 -11.44
N LYS A 135 -16.13 -3.40 -11.86
CA LYS A 135 -17.47 -3.19 -11.30
C LYS A 135 -17.47 -2.89 -9.81
N VAL A 136 -16.53 -2.08 -9.38
CA VAL A 136 -16.44 -1.58 -8.00
C VAL A 136 -17.71 -0.80 -7.66
N VAL A 137 -18.26 -1.03 -6.47
CA VAL A 137 -19.52 -0.38 -6.02
C VAL A 137 -19.28 1.07 -5.62
N GLU A 138 -18.18 1.33 -4.93
CA GLU A 138 -17.80 2.69 -4.52
C GLU A 138 -16.29 2.82 -4.54
N SER A 139 -15.80 3.97 -5.01
CA SER A 139 -14.40 4.35 -4.92
C SER A 139 -14.24 5.79 -4.45
N ARG A 140 -13.12 6.09 -3.78
CA ARG A 140 -12.78 7.41 -3.25
C ARG A 140 -11.32 7.71 -3.53
N ILE A 141 -11.04 8.95 -3.95
CA ILE A 141 -9.69 9.49 -4.03
C ILE A 141 -9.52 10.43 -2.86
N ILE A 142 -8.60 10.08 -1.96
CA ILE A 142 -8.35 10.81 -0.71
C ILE A 142 -7.00 11.51 -0.87
N PRO A 143 -6.97 12.83 -1.04
CA PRO A 143 -5.73 13.57 -1.17
C PRO A 143 -4.95 13.54 0.15
N MET A 144 -3.65 13.38 0.04
CA MET A 144 -2.71 13.48 1.14
C MET A 144 -1.72 14.59 0.82
N ALA A 145 -1.68 15.61 1.65
CA ALA A 145 -0.70 16.69 1.54
C ALA A 145 0.30 16.57 2.69
N GLN A 146 1.57 16.43 2.37
CA GLN A 146 2.66 16.46 3.34
C GLN A 146 3.76 17.38 2.79
N GLY A 147 3.72 18.63 3.19
CA GLY A 147 4.56 19.68 2.64
C GLY A 147 4.27 19.92 1.14
N GLN A 148 5.32 19.97 0.32
CA GLN A 148 5.18 20.13 -1.14
C GLN A 148 4.87 18.83 -1.89
N LYS A 149 4.89 17.68 -1.21
CA LYS A 149 4.63 16.38 -1.82
C LYS A 149 3.14 16.07 -1.79
N GLN A 150 2.52 16.02 -2.94
CA GLN A 150 1.14 15.59 -3.09
C GLN A 150 1.10 14.11 -3.45
N SER A 151 0.53 13.32 -2.57
CA SER A 151 0.15 11.93 -2.81
C SER A 151 -1.34 11.76 -2.53
N ARG A 152 -1.89 10.61 -2.84
CA ARG A 152 -3.28 10.30 -2.58
C ARG A 152 -3.46 8.83 -2.29
N PHE A 153 -4.48 8.48 -1.51
CA PHE A 153 -5.00 7.13 -1.46
C PHE A 153 -6.17 6.99 -2.44
N VAL A 154 -6.19 5.88 -3.16
CA VAL A 154 -7.38 5.39 -3.82
C VAL A 154 -7.95 4.28 -2.97
N ALA A 155 -9.19 4.44 -2.52
CA ALA A 155 -9.93 3.44 -1.77
C ALA A 155 -11.09 2.92 -2.62
N TRP A 156 -11.38 1.62 -2.55
CA TRP A 156 -12.52 1.04 -3.25
C TRP A 156 -13.13 -0.11 -2.47
N THR A 157 -14.42 -0.37 -2.74
CA THR A 157 -15.16 -1.46 -2.13
C THR A 157 -16.15 -2.08 -3.12
N PHE A 158 -16.37 -3.37 -2.96
CA PHE A 158 -17.42 -4.11 -3.65
C PHE A 158 -18.68 -4.30 -2.79
N CYS A 159 -18.66 -3.80 -1.55
CA CYS A 159 -19.78 -3.88 -0.63
C CYS A 159 -20.73 -2.70 -0.82
N ALA A 160 -22.01 -2.96 -1.04
CA ALA A 160 -23.05 -1.95 -1.04
C ALA A 160 -23.24 -1.34 0.37
N ASN A 161 -23.91 -0.19 0.48
CA ASN A 161 -24.04 0.53 1.75
C ASN A 161 -24.62 -0.36 2.86
N GLY A 162 -25.71 -1.08 2.60
CA GLY A 162 -26.33 -1.98 3.57
C GLY A 162 -25.42 -3.13 4.02
N GLU A 163 -24.56 -3.65 3.11
CA GLU A 163 -23.55 -4.66 3.44
C GLU A 163 -22.46 -4.09 4.34
N ARG A 164 -22.03 -2.85 4.10
CA ARG A 164 -21.05 -2.15 4.94
C ARG A 164 -21.58 -1.88 6.33
N GLU A 165 -22.86 -1.50 6.46
CA GLU A 165 -23.52 -1.31 7.74
C GLU A 165 -23.65 -2.63 8.51
N LYS A 166 -24.03 -3.71 7.82
CA LYS A 166 -24.05 -5.06 8.40
C LYS A 166 -22.68 -5.46 8.91
N TRP A 167 -21.63 -5.31 8.08
CA TRP A 167 -20.23 -5.57 8.45
C TRP A 167 -19.82 -4.83 9.72
N ARG A 168 -20.16 -3.53 9.79
CA ARG A 168 -19.85 -2.69 10.96
C ARG A 168 -20.54 -3.21 12.22
N ARG A 169 -21.82 -3.54 12.14
CA ARG A 169 -22.57 -4.08 13.29
C ARG A 169 -21.99 -5.41 13.78
N GLU A 170 -21.63 -6.30 12.87
CA GLU A 170 -21.15 -7.63 13.23
C GLU A 170 -19.73 -7.65 13.77
N ARG A 171 -18.88 -6.74 13.32
CA ARG A 171 -17.45 -6.78 13.67
C ARG A 171 -16.99 -5.68 14.62
N TRP A 172 -17.61 -4.51 14.57
CA TRP A 172 -17.14 -3.35 15.35
C TRP A 172 -18.00 -3.06 16.58
N SER A 173 -19.25 -3.51 16.64
CA SER A 173 -20.10 -3.32 17.81
C SER A 173 -19.73 -4.25 18.97
N ALA A 174 -19.00 -5.34 18.74
CA ALA A 174 -18.50 -6.22 19.78
C ALA A 174 -17.29 -5.67 20.56
N GLY A 175 -16.74 -4.54 20.17
CA GLY A 175 -15.51 -3.93 20.72
C GLY A 175 -15.71 -2.63 21.50
N THR A 176 -16.94 -2.20 21.78
CA THR A 176 -17.21 -0.89 22.39
C THR A 176 -17.06 -0.83 23.94
N GLU A 177 -16.33 -1.77 24.54
CA GLU A 177 -15.96 -1.63 25.97
C GLU A 177 -14.60 -0.96 26.21
N THR A 178 -13.83 -0.63 25.18
CA THR A 178 -12.64 0.23 25.33
C THR A 178 -12.95 1.60 24.74
N GLY A 179 -13.18 2.57 25.63
CA GLY A 179 -13.41 3.96 25.27
C GLY A 179 -12.29 4.54 24.39
N PRO A 180 -12.52 5.69 23.74
CA PRO A 180 -11.56 6.28 22.83
C PRO A 180 -10.25 6.56 23.56
N VAL A 181 -9.16 6.05 23.03
CA VAL A 181 -7.82 6.47 23.44
C VAL A 181 -7.71 7.94 23.06
N ALA A 182 -7.72 8.82 24.07
CA ALA A 182 -7.44 10.23 23.88
C ALA A 182 -6.02 10.35 23.33
N VAL A 183 -5.88 10.85 22.13
CA VAL A 183 -4.59 11.24 21.57
C VAL A 183 -4.44 12.71 21.93
N ASP A 184 -3.58 12.99 22.93
CA ASP A 184 -3.18 14.34 23.25
C ASP A 184 -2.52 14.98 22.02
N PRO A 185 -2.90 16.21 21.65
CA PRO A 185 -2.24 16.93 20.57
C PRO A 185 -0.85 17.39 21.05
N VAL A 186 0.19 16.99 20.33
CA VAL A 186 1.56 17.52 20.44
C VAL A 186 1.71 18.72 19.53
#